data_df83bb4a885d2bd77a098f5c13a73b46
#
_entry.id   df83bb4a885d2bd77a098f5c13a73b46
#
_cell.length_a   1.000
_cell.length_b   1.000
_cell.length_c   1.000
_cell.angle_alpha   90.00
_cell.angle_beta   90.00
_cell.angle_gamma   90.00
#
_symmetry.space_group_name_H-M   'P 1'
#
loop_
_entity.id
_entity.type
_entity.pdbx_description
1 polymer ?
#
loop_
_entity_poly.entity_id
_entity_poly.type
_entity_poly.pdbx_seq_one_letter_code
_entity_poly.pdbx_strand_id
1 'polypeptide(L)'
;MTMIQASNPFFEKYSTPHGTVPFNLIKTEHYAPAIHEGIRRQNAEIDAIINNPAAPTFENTIVPYEKSGELLHRVTTVFGNLLSAETSDELQELAREIMPLMSEHENNISLNEKLFARIKAAYELTDKNKLTPEQSKLLEDIYTGFVRNGANLQGDAKEKYRKLCKELSLLTLQFSENALKETNDYQLVLTNKSQLSGLPESAVDAAAETAQEKGVKGWVFTLHAPSYSPFMTYADNRDLRQELYMAYNTKCTHDNACNNLEIVKKIANVRMEIVQLLGYDNFAEYNLKERMAQNSDAVYKLLNQLLEAYTPTAQKEYAEVQALARNEEGESFNLMPWDWSYYSQKLKDRKFSVNDEMLRPYFELSKVKEGVFGLASRLYGITFKKNPGIP
;
A
#
# COMPACT_ATOMS: atom_id res chain seq x y z
N MET A 1 -33.34 10.17 -9.50
CA MET A 1 -31.97 9.91 -10.04
C MET A 1 -31.35 11.11 -10.80
N THR A 2 -32.07 12.17 -11.12
CA THR A 2 -31.63 13.21 -12.07
C THR A 2 -30.99 14.45 -11.45
N MET A 3 -31.05 14.67 -10.13
CA MET A 3 -30.49 15.89 -9.50
C MET A 3 -29.09 15.71 -8.90
N ILE A 4 -28.65 14.51 -8.55
CA ILE A 4 -27.30 14.26 -7.98
C ILE A 4 -26.23 14.23 -9.08
N GLN A 5 -26.62 13.87 -10.31
CA GLN A 5 -25.70 13.80 -11.45
C GLN A 5 -25.20 15.18 -11.93
N ALA A 6 -26.00 16.24 -11.77
CA ALA A 6 -25.67 17.58 -12.25
C ALA A 6 -24.66 18.36 -11.37
N SER A 7 -24.34 17.87 -10.17
CA SER A 7 -23.44 18.53 -9.22
C SER A 7 -22.22 17.70 -8.83
N ASN A 8 -22.00 16.53 -9.45
CA ASN A 8 -20.86 15.66 -9.06
C ASN A 8 -19.54 16.21 -9.63
N PRO A 9 -18.58 16.60 -8.77
CA PRO A 9 -17.33 17.23 -9.20
C PRO A 9 -16.48 16.37 -10.15
N PHE A 10 -16.64 15.05 -10.12
CA PHE A 10 -15.92 14.16 -11.01
C PHE A 10 -16.33 14.26 -12.49
N PHE A 11 -17.50 14.80 -12.78
CA PHE A 11 -17.96 14.98 -14.17
C PHE A 11 -17.49 16.28 -14.80
N GLU A 12 -16.98 17.18 -13.97
CA GLU A 12 -16.52 18.50 -14.41
C GLU A 12 -15.01 18.51 -14.65
N LYS A 13 -14.57 19.43 -15.51
CA LYS A 13 -13.14 19.74 -15.62
C LYS A 13 -12.72 20.55 -14.40
N TYR A 14 -11.69 20.10 -13.72
CA TYR A 14 -11.21 20.79 -12.53
C TYR A 14 -10.69 22.20 -12.88
N SER A 15 -11.24 23.21 -12.21
CA SER A 15 -10.85 24.63 -12.35
C SER A 15 -9.77 25.06 -11.35
N THR A 16 -9.31 24.14 -10.51
CA THR A 16 -8.21 24.34 -9.56
C THR A 16 -6.88 24.61 -10.28
N PRO A 17 -5.93 25.28 -9.64
CA PRO A 17 -4.59 25.46 -10.21
C PRO A 17 -3.99 24.14 -10.67
N HIS A 18 -3.47 24.11 -11.88
CA HIS A 18 -2.91 22.90 -12.53
C HIS A 18 -3.87 21.72 -12.70
N GLY A 19 -5.18 21.91 -12.56
CA GLY A 19 -6.17 20.85 -12.65
C GLY A 19 -6.07 19.83 -11.49
N THR A 20 -5.59 20.25 -10.34
CA THR A 20 -5.50 19.39 -9.13
C THR A 20 -6.90 19.01 -8.64
N VAL A 21 -6.98 17.88 -7.95
CA VAL A 21 -8.25 17.35 -7.42
C VAL A 21 -8.87 18.34 -6.43
N PRO A 22 -10.15 18.75 -6.61
CA PRO A 22 -10.84 19.66 -5.68
C PRO A 22 -11.38 18.89 -4.47
N PHE A 23 -10.49 18.43 -3.58
CA PHE A 23 -10.86 17.61 -2.43
C PHE A 23 -11.93 18.22 -1.53
N ASN A 24 -11.95 19.56 -1.42
CA ASN A 24 -12.97 20.29 -0.65
C ASN A 24 -14.39 20.21 -1.23
N LEU A 25 -14.55 19.79 -2.49
CA LEU A 25 -15.85 19.62 -3.15
C LEU A 25 -16.27 18.16 -3.24
N ILE A 26 -15.35 17.23 -3.09
CA ILE A 26 -15.62 15.79 -3.21
C ILE A 26 -16.10 15.24 -1.86
N LYS A 27 -17.19 14.46 -1.92
CA LYS A 27 -17.79 13.78 -0.78
C LYS A 27 -17.93 12.29 -1.08
N THR A 28 -18.11 11.46 -0.05
CA THR A 28 -18.29 10.00 -0.18
C THR A 28 -19.41 9.65 -1.15
N GLU A 29 -20.53 10.37 -1.12
CA GLU A 29 -21.69 10.17 -2.01
C GLU A 29 -21.41 10.38 -3.51
N HIS A 30 -20.30 11.02 -3.87
CA HIS A 30 -19.94 11.27 -5.26
C HIS A 30 -19.26 10.08 -5.96
N TYR A 31 -18.63 9.17 -5.20
CA TYR A 31 -17.83 8.10 -5.78
C TYR A 31 -18.63 7.06 -6.52
N ALA A 32 -19.64 6.44 -5.88
CA ALA A 32 -20.41 5.37 -6.51
C ALA A 32 -21.05 5.79 -7.84
N PRO A 33 -21.78 6.94 -7.93
CA PRO A 33 -22.33 7.41 -9.20
C PRO A 33 -21.27 7.68 -10.26
N ALA A 34 -20.09 8.22 -9.86
CA ALA A 34 -19.01 8.52 -10.79
C ALA A 34 -18.31 7.26 -11.30
N ILE A 35 -18.14 6.23 -10.46
CA ILE A 35 -17.60 4.95 -10.84
C ILE A 35 -18.53 4.22 -11.81
N HIS A 36 -19.83 4.15 -11.51
CA HIS A 36 -20.81 3.57 -12.43
C HIS A 36 -20.85 4.25 -13.80
N GLU A 37 -20.80 5.58 -13.81
CA GLU A 37 -20.73 6.33 -15.08
C GLU A 37 -19.40 6.14 -15.79
N GLY A 38 -18.28 6.04 -15.04
CA GLY A 38 -16.96 5.72 -15.58
C GLY A 38 -16.94 4.36 -16.26
N ILE A 39 -17.48 3.32 -15.61
CA ILE A 39 -17.64 1.97 -16.17
C ILE A 39 -18.50 2.02 -17.44
N ARG A 40 -19.62 2.73 -17.41
CA ARG A 40 -20.52 2.88 -18.57
C ARG A 40 -19.80 3.53 -19.76
N ARG A 41 -19.04 4.60 -19.53
CA ARG A 41 -18.25 5.28 -20.56
C ARG A 41 -17.16 4.38 -21.13
N GLN A 42 -16.39 3.75 -20.27
CA GLN A 42 -15.32 2.84 -20.72
C GLN A 42 -15.88 1.67 -21.53
N ASN A 43 -17.01 1.09 -21.12
CA ASN A 43 -17.66 0.05 -21.94
C ASN A 43 -18.04 0.55 -23.34
N ALA A 44 -18.56 1.76 -23.47
CA ALA A 44 -18.87 2.32 -24.79
C ALA A 44 -17.62 2.59 -25.63
N GLU A 45 -16.52 3.03 -25.01
CA GLU A 45 -15.21 3.22 -25.65
C GLU A 45 -14.63 1.87 -26.14
N ILE A 46 -14.71 0.83 -25.32
CA ILE A 46 -14.29 -0.52 -25.68
C ILE A 46 -15.16 -1.08 -26.82
N ASP A 47 -16.48 -0.89 -26.75
CA ASP A 47 -17.39 -1.30 -27.83
C ASP A 47 -17.07 -0.58 -29.16
N ALA A 48 -16.69 0.68 -29.13
CA ALA A 48 -16.26 1.41 -30.31
C ALA A 48 -14.96 0.83 -30.92
N ILE A 49 -14.01 0.38 -30.09
CA ILE A 49 -12.82 -0.32 -30.55
C ILE A 49 -13.19 -1.64 -31.20
N ILE A 50 -14.01 -2.46 -30.51
CA ILE A 50 -14.41 -3.79 -30.99
C ILE A 50 -15.16 -3.72 -32.34
N ASN A 51 -16.05 -2.74 -32.49
CA ASN A 51 -16.91 -2.60 -33.66
C ASN A 51 -16.29 -1.76 -34.79
N ASN A 52 -15.04 -1.33 -34.66
CA ASN A 52 -14.34 -0.61 -35.72
C ASN A 52 -14.16 -1.52 -36.96
N PRO A 53 -14.72 -1.16 -38.15
CA PRO A 53 -14.65 -2.01 -39.34
C PRO A 53 -13.28 -2.07 -39.99
N ALA A 54 -12.37 -1.14 -39.67
CA ALA A 54 -11.01 -1.14 -40.20
C ALA A 54 -10.16 -2.24 -39.56
N ALA A 55 -9.17 -2.74 -40.33
CA ALA A 55 -8.19 -3.67 -39.80
C ALA A 55 -7.50 -3.10 -38.58
N PRO A 56 -7.23 -3.92 -37.55
CA PRO A 56 -6.60 -3.46 -36.30
C PRO A 56 -5.18 -2.91 -36.56
N THR A 57 -4.91 -1.72 -36.05
CA THR A 57 -3.60 -1.08 -36.03
C THR A 57 -3.26 -0.54 -34.66
N PHE A 58 -2.01 -0.08 -34.48
CA PHE A 58 -1.60 0.61 -33.25
C PHE A 58 -2.51 1.83 -32.97
N GLU A 59 -2.78 2.65 -34.00
CA GLU A 59 -3.51 3.91 -33.90
C GLU A 59 -5.02 3.71 -33.64
N ASN A 60 -5.64 2.68 -34.22
CA ASN A 60 -7.11 2.47 -34.11
C ASN A 60 -7.52 1.45 -33.06
N THR A 61 -6.55 0.79 -32.40
CA THR A 61 -6.82 -0.25 -31.39
C THR A 61 -6.06 0.04 -30.11
N ILE A 62 -4.73 0.17 -30.15
CA ILE A 62 -3.89 0.32 -28.95
C ILE A 62 -4.07 1.73 -28.33
N VAL A 63 -3.94 2.77 -29.14
CA VAL A 63 -4.09 4.16 -28.66
C VAL A 63 -5.48 4.44 -28.08
N PRO A 64 -6.60 4.04 -28.73
CA PRO A 64 -7.93 4.21 -28.13
C PRO A 64 -8.12 3.37 -26.85
N TYR A 65 -7.55 2.16 -26.77
CA TYR A 65 -7.60 1.34 -25.58
C TYR A 65 -6.87 2.04 -24.39
N GLU A 66 -5.66 2.52 -24.62
CA GLU A 66 -4.87 3.25 -23.60
C GLU A 66 -5.59 4.50 -23.08
N LYS A 67 -6.33 5.19 -23.94
CA LYS A 67 -7.11 6.37 -23.58
C LYS A 67 -8.48 6.06 -22.95
N SER A 68 -8.90 4.79 -23.02
CA SER A 68 -10.21 4.40 -22.49
C SER A 68 -10.27 4.46 -20.97
N GLY A 69 -11.42 4.79 -20.42
CA GLY A 69 -11.66 4.78 -18.97
C GLY A 69 -11.05 5.98 -18.20
N GLU A 70 -10.74 7.08 -18.84
CA GLU A 70 -10.15 8.27 -18.18
C GLU A 70 -10.95 8.72 -16.95
N LEU A 71 -12.29 8.79 -17.05
CA LEU A 71 -13.12 9.14 -15.90
C LEU A 71 -13.01 8.11 -14.78
N LEU A 72 -13.12 6.83 -15.13
CA LEU A 72 -13.03 5.73 -14.15
C LEU A 72 -11.68 5.75 -13.42
N HIS A 73 -10.59 5.86 -14.16
CA HIS A 73 -9.24 5.96 -13.62
C HIS A 73 -9.09 7.15 -12.66
N ARG A 74 -9.58 8.32 -13.06
CA ARG A 74 -9.54 9.53 -12.22
C ARG A 74 -10.27 9.33 -10.89
N VAL A 75 -11.48 8.78 -10.93
CA VAL A 75 -12.32 8.56 -9.74
C VAL A 75 -11.68 7.49 -8.83
N THR A 76 -11.28 6.35 -9.39
CA THR A 76 -10.70 5.24 -8.61
C THR A 76 -9.34 5.58 -8.02
N THR A 77 -8.54 6.39 -8.71
CA THR A 77 -7.26 6.91 -8.17
C THR A 77 -7.50 7.78 -6.93
N VAL A 78 -8.45 8.72 -6.99
CA VAL A 78 -8.79 9.57 -5.83
C VAL A 78 -9.36 8.71 -4.69
N PHE A 79 -10.28 7.81 -5.00
CA PHE A 79 -10.89 6.90 -4.03
C PHE A 79 -9.84 6.04 -3.32
N GLY A 80 -8.96 5.38 -4.08
CA GLY A 80 -7.92 4.51 -3.54
C GLY A 80 -6.89 5.26 -2.68
N ASN A 81 -6.54 6.49 -3.06
CA ASN A 81 -5.66 7.33 -2.24
C ASN A 81 -6.30 7.71 -0.89
N LEU A 82 -7.56 8.14 -0.89
CA LEU A 82 -8.26 8.48 0.37
C LEU A 82 -8.54 7.23 1.21
N LEU A 83 -8.91 6.12 0.60
CA LEU A 83 -9.09 4.85 1.31
C LEU A 83 -7.81 4.41 2.03
N SER A 84 -6.65 4.71 1.46
CA SER A 84 -5.34 4.34 2.02
C SER A 84 -4.79 5.35 3.04
N ALA A 85 -4.99 6.65 2.81
CA ALA A 85 -4.33 7.72 3.57
C ALA A 85 -5.24 8.43 4.56
N GLU A 86 -6.56 8.51 4.28
CA GLU A 86 -7.54 9.27 5.06
C GLU A 86 -8.88 8.51 5.07
N THR A 87 -8.85 7.24 5.48
CA THR A 87 -10.02 6.38 5.44
C THR A 87 -11.05 6.72 6.53
N SER A 88 -12.31 6.37 6.28
CA SER A 88 -13.41 6.40 7.23
C SER A 88 -14.24 5.14 7.12
N ASP A 89 -15.10 4.87 8.11
CA ASP A 89 -16.01 3.72 8.07
C ASP A 89 -16.91 3.76 6.83
N GLU A 90 -17.36 4.94 6.43
CA GLU A 90 -18.17 5.14 5.21
C GLU A 90 -17.40 4.80 3.93
N LEU A 91 -16.10 5.20 3.83
CA LEU A 91 -15.26 4.84 2.70
C LEU A 91 -14.93 3.35 2.66
N GLN A 92 -14.76 2.72 3.82
CA GLN A 92 -14.53 1.27 3.91
C GLN A 92 -15.80 0.48 3.52
N GLU A 93 -16.98 0.92 3.93
CA GLU A 93 -18.25 0.31 3.51
C GLU A 93 -18.45 0.44 1.99
N LEU A 94 -18.18 1.62 1.44
CA LEU A 94 -18.21 1.85 0.00
C LEU A 94 -17.18 0.97 -0.74
N ALA A 95 -15.99 0.75 -0.18
CA ALA A 95 -14.97 -0.12 -0.77
C ALA A 95 -15.44 -1.57 -0.91
N ARG A 96 -16.23 -2.08 0.04
CA ARG A 96 -16.82 -3.44 -0.04
C ARG A 96 -17.79 -3.60 -1.21
N GLU A 97 -18.45 -2.52 -1.62
CA GLU A 97 -19.29 -2.49 -2.81
C GLU A 97 -18.47 -2.34 -4.09
N ILE A 98 -17.54 -1.38 -4.10
CA ILE A 98 -16.82 -0.94 -5.30
C ILE A 98 -15.72 -1.92 -5.72
N MET A 99 -14.97 -2.53 -4.80
CA MET A 99 -13.84 -3.40 -5.16
C MET A 99 -14.27 -4.65 -5.96
N PRO A 100 -15.36 -5.37 -5.60
CA PRO A 100 -15.87 -6.45 -6.43
C PRO A 100 -16.38 -5.99 -7.78
N LEU A 101 -17.05 -4.82 -7.86
CA LEU A 101 -17.53 -4.23 -9.10
C LEU A 101 -16.37 -3.89 -10.04
N MET A 102 -15.30 -3.30 -9.52
CA MET A 102 -14.10 -3.01 -10.29
C MET A 102 -13.42 -4.27 -10.79
N SER A 103 -13.26 -5.28 -9.92
CA SER A 103 -12.71 -6.58 -10.32
C SER A 103 -13.53 -7.26 -11.42
N GLU A 104 -14.86 -7.19 -11.35
CA GLU A 104 -15.74 -7.70 -12.39
C GLU A 104 -15.59 -6.93 -13.70
N HIS A 105 -15.52 -5.60 -13.64
CA HIS A 105 -15.34 -4.74 -14.81
C HIS A 105 -13.98 -5.00 -15.49
N GLU A 106 -12.89 -5.06 -14.74
CA GLU A 106 -11.55 -5.40 -15.23
C GLU A 106 -11.53 -6.77 -15.91
N ASN A 107 -12.16 -7.77 -15.29
CA ASN A 107 -12.31 -9.09 -15.89
C ASN A 107 -13.16 -9.06 -17.17
N ASN A 108 -14.21 -8.22 -17.23
CA ASN A 108 -15.02 -8.06 -18.42
C ASN A 108 -14.23 -7.49 -19.60
N ILE A 109 -13.25 -6.64 -19.34
CA ILE A 109 -12.34 -6.10 -20.37
C ILE A 109 -11.26 -7.12 -20.71
N SER A 110 -10.49 -7.60 -19.72
CA SER A 110 -9.32 -8.47 -19.96
C SER A 110 -9.67 -9.83 -20.56
N LEU A 111 -10.87 -10.33 -20.27
CA LEU A 111 -11.39 -11.60 -20.81
C LEU A 111 -12.31 -11.41 -22.01
N ASN A 112 -12.37 -10.21 -22.61
CA ASN A 112 -13.17 -9.97 -23.80
C ASN A 112 -12.47 -10.50 -25.05
N GLU A 113 -13.01 -11.58 -25.60
CA GLU A 113 -12.41 -12.28 -26.76
C GLU A 113 -12.31 -11.41 -28.01
N LYS A 114 -13.33 -10.56 -28.26
CA LYS A 114 -13.34 -9.68 -29.44
C LYS A 114 -12.31 -8.57 -29.30
N LEU A 115 -12.20 -7.98 -28.12
CA LEU A 115 -11.19 -6.97 -27.84
C LEU A 115 -9.79 -7.57 -27.94
N PHE A 116 -9.57 -8.72 -27.29
CA PHE A 116 -8.28 -9.40 -27.35
C PHE A 116 -7.87 -9.82 -28.76
N ALA A 117 -8.82 -10.29 -29.58
CA ALA A 117 -8.55 -10.60 -30.97
C ALA A 117 -8.04 -9.37 -31.76
N ARG A 118 -8.61 -8.18 -31.52
CA ARG A 118 -8.14 -6.94 -32.15
C ARG A 118 -6.76 -6.52 -31.62
N ILE A 119 -6.55 -6.59 -30.30
CA ILE A 119 -5.25 -6.27 -29.68
C ILE A 119 -4.16 -7.20 -30.21
N LYS A 120 -4.44 -8.50 -30.26
CA LYS A 120 -3.52 -9.51 -30.82
C LYS A 120 -3.19 -9.24 -32.30
N ALA A 121 -4.20 -8.96 -33.10
CA ALA A 121 -3.99 -8.64 -34.52
C ALA A 121 -3.17 -7.33 -34.68
N ALA A 122 -3.44 -6.29 -33.89
CA ALA A 122 -2.63 -5.06 -33.87
C ALA A 122 -1.18 -5.35 -33.44
N TYR A 123 -0.97 -6.22 -32.44
CA TYR A 123 0.37 -6.62 -31.99
C TYR A 123 1.17 -7.39 -33.06
N GLU A 124 0.50 -8.32 -33.80
CA GLU A 124 1.12 -9.17 -34.81
C GLU A 124 1.37 -8.42 -36.13
N LEU A 125 0.45 -7.52 -36.52
CA LEU A 125 0.50 -6.85 -37.83
C LEU A 125 1.25 -5.51 -37.80
N THR A 126 1.50 -4.92 -36.65
CA THR A 126 2.22 -3.64 -36.57
C THR A 126 3.73 -3.83 -36.84
N ASP A 127 4.24 -3.07 -37.78
CA ASP A 127 5.69 -3.00 -38.01
C ASP A 127 6.38 -2.24 -36.88
N LYS A 128 6.97 -2.98 -35.94
CA LYS A 128 7.60 -2.43 -34.72
C LYS A 128 8.76 -1.48 -35.03
N ASN A 129 9.39 -1.58 -36.23
CA ASN A 129 10.47 -0.67 -36.64
C ASN A 129 9.97 0.76 -36.94
N LYS A 130 8.65 0.94 -37.11
CA LYS A 130 8.03 2.25 -37.33
C LYS A 130 7.54 2.90 -36.06
N LEU A 131 7.58 2.21 -34.94
CA LEU A 131 7.16 2.73 -33.64
C LEU A 131 8.33 3.39 -32.91
N THR A 132 8.02 4.39 -32.09
CA THR A 132 8.98 4.88 -31.12
C THR A 132 9.21 3.82 -30.02
N PRO A 133 10.30 3.91 -29.23
CA PRO A 133 10.52 2.99 -28.11
C PRO A 133 9.34 2.93 -27.13
N GLU A 134 8.71 4.06 -26.83
CA GLU A 134 7.55 4.16 -25.96
C GLU A 134 6.32 3.47 -26.58
N GLN A 135 6.07 3.67 -27.86
CA GLN A 135 4.96 3.03 -28.57
C GLN A 135 5.17 1.51 -28.65
N SER A 136 6.39 1.06 -28.90
CA SER A 136 6.73 -0.37 -28.91
C SER A 136 6.51 -0.99 -27.53
N LYS A 137 6.93 -0.30 -26.49
CA LYS A 137 6.72 -0.74 -25.10
C LYS A 137 5.23 -0.79 -24.75
N LEU A 138 4.46 0.25 -25.07
CA LEU A 138 3.02 0.28 -24.84
C LEU A 138 2.30 -0.88 -25.54
N LEU A 139 2.62 -1.15 -26.80
CA LEU A 139 2.06 -2.25 -27.58
C LEU A 139 2.33 -3.61 -26.91
N GLU A 140 3.57 -3.82 -26.46
CA GLU A 140 3.98 -5.03 -25.77
C GLU A 140 3.30 -5.18 -24.40
N ASP A 141 3.25 -4.11 -23.64
CA ASP A 141 2.66 -4.13 -22.28
C ASP A 141 1.17 -4.41 -22.32
N ILE A 142 0.43 -3.79 -23.25
CA ILE A 142 -1.00 -4.05 -23.41
C ILE A 142 -1.23 -5.52 -23.81
N TYR A 143 -0.54 -6.02 -24.84
CA TYR A 143 -0.70 -7.41 -25.26
C TYR A 143 -0.34 -8.39 -24.15
N THR A 144 0.81 -8.21 -23.52
CA THR A 144 1.26 -9.05 -22.39
C THR A 144 0.30 -8.97 -21.22
N GLY A 145 -0.20 -7.77 -20.89
CA GLY A 145 -1.20 -7.57 -19.86
C GLY A 145 -2.45 -8.41 -20.08
N PHE A 146 -3.00 -8.41 -21.29
CA PHE A 146 -4.16 -9.26 -21.62
C PHE A 146 -3.86 -10.76 -21.46
N VAL A 147 -2.74 -11.23 -21.97
CA VAL A 147 -2.33 -12.65 -21.85
C VAL A 147 -2.18 -13.04 -20.39
N ARG A 148 -1.55 -12.21 -19.57
CA ARG A 148 -1.32 -12.46 -18.15
C ARG A 148 -2.60 -12.36 -17.30
N ASN A 149 -3.60 -11.61 -17.75
CA ASN A 149 -4.91 -11.51 -17.11
C ASN A 149 -5.95 -12.47 -17.72
N GLY A 150 -5.50 -13.55 -18.33
CA GLY A 150 -6.35 -14.68 -18.69
C GLY A 150 -7.07 -14.57 -20.04
N ALA A 151 -6.68 -13.66 -20.94
CA ALA A 151 -7.32 -13.50 -22.26
C ALA A 151 -7.32 -14.79 -23.11
N ASN A 152 -6.38 -15.71 -22.87
CA ASN A 152 -6.30 -17.01 -23.51
C ASN A 152 -7.18 -18.10 -22.85
N LEU A 153 -7.79 -17.83 -21.69
CA LEU A 153 -8.66 -18.78 -21.01
C LEU A 153 -10.00 -18.93 -21.75
N GLN A 154 -10.52 -20.16 -21.78
CA GLN A 154 -11.79 -20.49 -22.42
C GLN A 154 -12.66 -21.34 -21.51
N GLY A 155 -13.98 -21.32 -21.76
CA GLY A 155 -14.94 -22.16 -21.07
C GLY A 155 -14.87 -22.05 -19.55
N ASP A 156 -14.90 -23.19 -18.87
CA ASP A 156 -14.93 -23.29 -17.42
C ASP A 156 -13.72 -22.64 -16.71
N ALA A 157 -12.55 -22.67 -17.34
CA ALA A 157 -11.35 -22.05 -16.79
C ALA A 157 -11.49 -20.52 -16.68
N LYS A 158 -12.13 -19.90 -17.67
CA LYS A 158 -12.42 -18.45 -17.68
C LYS A 158 -13.40 -18.07 -16.57
N GLU A 159 -14.47 -18.83 -16.40
CA GLU A 159 -15.46 -18.61 -15.35
C GLU A 159 -14.87 -18.85 -13.95
N LYS A 160 -14.01 -19.87 -13.80
CA LYS A 160 -13.27 -20.12 -12.56
C LYS A 160 -12.35 -18.95 -12.23
N TYR A 161 -11.60 -18.43 -13.21
CA TYR A 161 -10.71 -17.28 -13.05
C TYR A 161 -11.48 -16.05 -12.54
N ARG A 162 -12.63 -15.71 -13.15
CA ARG A 162 -13.50 -14.59 -12.70
C ARG A 162 -13.89 -14.72 -11.23
N LYS A 163 -14.33 -15.90 -10.82
CA LYS A 163 -14.75 -16.18 -9.43
C LYS A 163 -13.57 -15.99 -8.45
N LEU A 164 -12.40 -16.52 -8.80
CA LEU A 164 -11.20 -16.42 -7.97
C LEU A 164 -10.72 -14.96 -7.85
N CYS A 165 -10.74 -14.17 -8.91
CA CYS A 165 -10.37 -12.74 -8.86
C CYS A 165 -11.32 -11.97 -7.94
N LYS A 166 -12.64 -12.22 -8.05
CA LYS A 166 -13.63 -11.59 -7.17
C LYS A 166 -13.44 -12.00 -5.70
N GLU A 167 -13.20 -13.28 -5.44
CA GLU A 167 -12.89 -13.78 -4.09
C GLU A 167 -11.63 -13.14 -3.54
N LEU A 168 -10.55 -13.07 -4.33
CA LEU A 168 -9.29 -12.46 -3.93
C LEU A 168 -9.45 -10.99 -3.56
N SER A 169 -10.23 -10.21 -4.33
CA SER A 169 -10.46 -8.79 -4.04
C SER A 169 -11.13 -8.57 -2.69
N LEU A 170 -12.12 -9.41 -2.34
CA LEU A 170 -12.80 -9.36 -1.04
C LEU A 170 -11.89 -9.80 0.12
N LEU A 171 -11.14 -10.89 -0.07
CA LEU A 171 -10.22 -11.40 0.96
C LEU A 171 -9.11 -10.41 1.29
N THR A 172 -8.53 -9.76 0.27
CA THR A 172 -7.47 -8.77 0.48
C THR A 172 -7.98 -7.50 1.15
N LEU A 173 -9.18 -7.06 0.81
CA LEU A 173 -9.85 -5.94 1.47
C LEU A 173 -10.09 -6.26 2.96
N GLN A 174 -10.73 -7.41 3.25
CA GLN A 174 -11.00 -7.84 4.62
C GLN A 174 -9.72 -8.00 5.46
N PHE A 175 -8.65 -8.55 4.86
CA PHE A 175 -7.35 -8.66 5.53
C PHE A 175 -6.82 -7.30 5.99
N SER A 176 -6.91 -6.31 5.13
CA SER A 176 -6.42 -4.94 5.43
C SER A 176 -7.30 -4.22 6.45
N GLU A 177 -8.63 -4.34 6.33
CA GLU A 177 -9.58 -3.76 7.28
C GLU A 177 -9.39 -4.33 8.69
N ASN A 178 -9.23 -5.65 8.83
CA ASN A 178 -8.98 -6.30 10.11
C ASN A 178 -7.68 -5.79 10.76
N ALA A 179 -6.60 -5.67 9.96
CA ALA A 179 -5.32 -5.18 10.47
C ALA A 179 -5.40 -3.71 10.92
N LEU A 180 -6.09 -2.87 10.17
CA LEU A 180 -6.31 -1.47 10.54
C LEU A 180 -7.16 -1.36 11.80
N LYS A 181 -8.26 -2.10 11.87
CA LYS A 181 -9.18 -2.09 13.01
C LYS A 181 -8.48 -2.51 14.30
N GLU A 182 -7.75 -3.62 14.31
CA GLU A 182 -7.06 -4.09 15.52
C GLU A 182 -5.90 -3.16 15.92
N THR A 183 -5.28 -2.48 14.94
CA THR A 183 -4.29 -1.42 15.23
C THR A 183 -4.93 -0.22 15.92
N ASN A 184 -6.11 0.20 15.48
CA ASN A 184 -6.83 1.37 16.01
C ASN A 184 -7.48 1.09 17.36
N ASP A 185 -7.96 -0.14 17.59
CA ASP A 185 -8.70 -0.53 18.78
C ASP A 185 -7.78 -0.77 19.99
N TYR A 186 -6.51 -1.14 19.75
CA TYR A 186 -5.59 -1.46 20.84
C TYR A 186 -5.20 -0.22 21.65
N GLN A 187 -5.22 -0.38 22.99
CA GLN A 187 -4.84 0.65 23.94
C GLN A 187 -4.10 0.03 25.12
N LEU A 188 -2.86 0.45 25.34
CA LEU A 188 -2.14 0.22 26.59
C LEU A 188 -2.38 1.42 27.50
N VAL A 189 -3.24 1.25 28.52
CA VAL A 189 -3.62 2.30 29.45
C VAL A 189 -2.75 2.24 30.69
N LEU A 190 -1.97 3.30 30.94
CA LEU A 190 -1.14 3.45 32.13
C LEU A 190 -1.74 4.49 33.06
N THR A 191 -1.87 4.17 34.34
CA THR A 191 -2.46 5.07 35.34
C THR A 191 -1.49 5.46 36.47
N ASN A 192 -0.34 4.77 36.54
CA ASN A 192 0.70 5.05 37.53
C ASN A 192 1.90 5.73 36.85
N LYS A 193 2.30 6.88 37.36
CA LYS A 193 3.43 7.66 36.85
C LYS A 193 4.76 6.88 36.83
N SER A 194 4.95 5.93 37.75
CA SER A 194 6.15 5.09 37.77
C SER A 194 6.29 4.17 36.53
N GLN A 195 5.18 3.86 35.83
CA GLN A 195 5.17 3.07 34.61
C GLN A 195 5.72 3.82 33.39
N LEU A 196 5.87 5.15 33.51
CA LEU A 196 6.40 6.04 32.45
C LEU A 196 7.91 6.21 32.51
N SER A 197 8.59 5.56 33.47
CA SER A 197 10.04 5.66 33.64
C SER A 197 10.77 5.38 32.32
N GLY A 198 11.77 6.21 32.02
CA GLY A 198 12.59 6.14 30.80
C GLY A 198 12.00 6.84 29.58
N LEU A 199 10.68 7.06 29.52
CA LEU A 199 10.03 7.66 28.35
C LEU A 199 10.35 9.16 28.22
N PRO A 200 10.60 9.65 26.98
CA PRO A 200 10.75 11.08 26.72
C PRO A 200 9.46 11.84 27.05
N GLU A 201 9.60 13.08 27.51
CA GLU A 201 8.47 13.96 27.85
C GLU A 201 7.49 14.09 26.67
N SER A 202 8.00 14.25 25.45
CA SER A 202 7.18 14.31 24.23
C SER A 202 6.32 13.08 23.99
N ALA A 203 6.79 11.88 24.33
CA ALA A 203 6.00 10.65 24.23
C ALA A 203 4.94 10.54 25.34
N VAL A 204 5.27 11.03 26.54
CA VAL A 204 4.34 11.09 27.68
C VAL A 204 3.21 12.08 27.41
N ASP A 205 3.54 13.27 26.88
CA ASP A 205 2.54 14.29 26.54
C ASP A 205 1.60 13.79 25.43
N ALA A 206 2.13 13.21 24.36
CA ALA A 206 1.31 12.62 23.29
C ALA A 206 0.39 11.50 23.81
N ALA A 207 0.88 10.67 24.74
CA ALA A 207 0.05 9.63 25.36
C ALA A 207 -1.04 10.20 26.29
N ALA A 208 -0.79 11.34 26.93
CA ALA A 208 -1.79 12.07 27.74
C ALA A 208 -2.88 12.69 26.85
N GLU A 209 -2.48 13.31 25.71
CA GLU A 209 -3.43 13.83 24.71
C GLU A 209 -4.33 12.70 24.16
N THR A 210 -3.72 11.57 23.76
CA THR A 210 -4.47 10.40 23.31
C THR A 210 -5.44 9.89 24.38
N ALA A 211 -5.06 9.88 25.66
CA ALA A 211 -5.95 9.50 26.76
C ALA A 211 -7.13 10.46 26.89
N GLN A 212 -6.88 11.77 26.76
CA GLN A 212 -7.92 12.79 26.79
C GLN A 212 -8.92 12.63 25.62
N GLU A 213 -8.43 12.44 24.42
CA GLU A 213 -9.25 12.21 23.22
C GLU A 213 -10.15 10.97 23.36
N LYS A 214 -9.62 9.91 23.97
CA LYS A 214 -10.35 8.65 24.22
C LYS A 214 -11.20 8.67 25.51
N GLY A 215 -11.19 9.76 26.28
CA GLY A 215 -11.95 9.87 27.54
C GLY A 215 -11.45 8.96 28.67
N VAL A 216 -10.18 8.56 28.64
CA VAL A 216 -9.54 7.65 29.60
C VAL A 216 -8.63 8.44 30.55
N LYS A 217 -8.56 8.04 31.82
CA LYS A 217 -7.62 8.64 32.79
C LYS A 217 -6.25 8.03 32.68
N GLY A 218 -5.21 8.87 32.67
CA GLY A 218 -3.81 8.45 32.62
C GLY A 218 -3.17 8.68 31.25
N TRP A 219 -2.48 7.69 30.73
CA TRP A 219 -1.75 7.75 29.48
C TRP A 219 -2.12 6.56 28.62
N VAL A 220 -2.34 6.80 27.32
CA VAL A 220 -2.69 5.75 26.36
C VAL A 220 -1.60 5.62 25.30
N PHE A 221 -0.98 4.46 25.25
CA PHE A 221 -0.07 4.07 24.15
C PHE A 221 -0.79 3.15 23.17
N THR A 222 -0.51 3.32 21.88
CA THR A 222 -1.16 2.62 20.78
C THR A 222 -0.16 1.87 19.93
N LEU A 223 -0.65 1.08 18.97
CA LEU A 223 0.21 0.36 18.01
C LEU A 223 0.67 1.22 16.84
N HIS A 224 0.29 2.49 16.77
CA HIS A 224 0.78 3.40 15.74
C HIS A 224 2.26 3.73 15.96
N ALA A 225 3.03 3.81 14.89
CA ALA A 225 4.48 3.98 14.96
C ALA A 225 4.96 5.16 15.86
N PRO A 226 4.32 6.35 15.84
CA PRO A 226 4.74 7.46 16.71
C PRO A 226 4.56 7.19 18.22
N SER A 227 3.66 6.29 18.60
CA SER A 227 3.44 5.85 19.98
C SER A 227 4.28 4.61 20.31
N TYR A 228 4.27 3.62 19.44
CA TYR A 228 4.95 2.33 19.62
C TYR A 228 6.47 2.47 19.69
N SER A 229 7.07 3.16 18.72
CA SER A 229 8.53 3.22 18.59
C SER A 229 9.23 3.89 19.79
N PRO A 230 8.81 5.07 20.28
CA PRO A 230 9.39 5.65 21.49
C PRO A 230 9.21 4.77 22.71
N PHE A 231 8.05 4.12 22.86
CA PHE A 231 7.81 3.21 23.98
C PHE A 231 8.80 2.03 23.98
N MET A 232 8.94 1.34 22.86
CA MET A 232 9.87 0.22 22.72
C MET A 232 11.34 0.62 22.88
N THR A 233 11.67 1.87 22.57
CA THR A 233 13.03 2.39 22.63
C THR A 233 13.43 2.85 24.04
N TYR A 234 12.50 3.45 24.79
CA TYR A 234 12.85 4.20 25.98
C TYR A 234 12.17 3.72 27.28
N ALA A 235 11.04 3.00 27.23
CA ALA A 235 10.36 2.58 28.44
C ALA A 235 11.21 1.62 29.27
N ASP A 236 11.48 1.94 30.55
CA ASP A 236 12.26 1.09 31.44
C ASP A 236 11.53 -0.22 31.80
N ASN A 237 10.20 -0.19 31.88
CA ASN A 237 9.40 -1.32 32.27
C ASN A 237 9.39 -2.42 31.17
N ARG A 238 10.13 -3.50 31.44
CA ARG A 238 10.29 -4.63 30.50
C ARG A 238 8.97 -5.35 30.19
N ASP A 239 8.13 -5.55 31.21
CA ASP A 239 6.87 -6.28 31.06
C ASP A 239 5.90 -5.51 30.15
N LEU A 240 5.86 -4.19 30.29
CA LEU A 240 5.07 -3.33 29.41
C LEU A 240 5.63 -3.28 27.97
N ARG A 241 6.98 -3.33 27.80
CA ARG A 241 7.54 -3.49 26.46
C ARG A 241 7.13 -4.83 25.84
N GLN A 242 7.18 -5.92 26.62
CA GLN A 242 6.71 -7.23 26.16
C GLN A 242 5.24 -7.21 25.78
N GLU A 243 4.38 -6.63 26.59
CA GLU A 243 2.94 -6.52 26.32
C GLU A 243 2.69 -5.78 25.01
N LEU A 244 3.28 -4.59 24.83
CA LEU A 244 3.10 -3.79 23.63
C LEU A 244 3.71 -4.47 22.38
N TYR A 245 4.88 -5.12 22.53
CA TYR A 245 5.52 -5.89 21.46
C TYR A 245 4.64 -7.05 20.99
N MET A 246 4.10 -7.81 21.93
CA MET A 246 3.23 -8.95 21.62
C MET A 246 1.96 -8.45 20.94
N ALA A 247 1.32 -7.42 21.46
CA ALA A 247 0.14 -6.83 20.84
C ALA A 247 0.40 -6.39 19.38
N TYR A 248 1.56 -5.78 19.11
CA TYR A 248 1.92 -5.35 17.77
C TYR A 248 2.17 -6.53 16.82
N ASN A 249 2.92 -7.55 17.27
CA ASN A 249 3.39 -8.63 16.41
C ASN A 249 2.40 -9.80 16.27
N THR A 250 1.37 -9.84 17.11
CA THR A 250 0.31 -10.87 17.04
C THR A 250 -1.03 -10.30 16.58
N LYS A 251 -1.03 -9.12 15.96
CA LYS A 251 -2.26 -8.54 15.38
C LYS A 251 -2.94 -9.52 14.44
N CYS A 252 -4.26 -9.57 14.53
CA CYS A 252 -5.13 -10.41 13.71
C CYS A 252 -4.84 -11.92 13.81
N THR A 253 -4.26 -12.36 14.95
CA THR A 253 -4.09 -13.80 15.23
C THR A 253 -4.93 -14.29 16.42
N HIS A 254 -5.71 -13.40 17.02
CA HIS A 254 -6.54 -13.70 18.18
C HIS A 254 -7.90 -14.27 17.79
N ASP A 255 -8.55 -14.95 18.71
CA ASP A 255 -9.92 -15.48 18.50
C ASP A 255 -10.95 -14.35 18.64
N ASN A 256 -11.01 -13.51 17.61
CA ASN A 256 -11.92 -12.38 17.49
C ASN A 256 -12.34 -12.14 16.03
N ALA A 257 -13.18 -11.14 15.80
CA ALA A 257 -13.69 -10.81 14.47
C ALA A 257 -12.62 -10.33 13.48
N CYS A 258 -11.44 -9.91 13.95
CA CYS A 258 -10.33 -9.43 13.13
C CYS A 258 -9.30 -10.53 12.80
N ASN A 259 -9.57 -11.80 13.11
CA ASN A 259 -8.64 -12.90 12.87
C ASN A 259 -8.37 -13.12 11.37
N ASN A 260 -7.11 -12.98 10.97
CA ASN A 260 -6.66 -13.12 9.58
C ASN A 260 -6.02 -14.48 9.26
N LEU A 261 -5.89 -15.40 10.22
CA LEU A 261 -5.16 -16.67 10.02
C LEU A 261 -5.76 -17.51 8.88
N GLU A 262 -7.09 -17.63 8.82
CA GLU A 262 -7.75 -18.35 7.73
C GLU A 262 -7.83 -17.51 6.44
N ILE A 263 -7.91 -16.18 6.56
CA ILE A 263 -7.95 -15.28 5.41
C ILE A 263 -6.63 -15.35 4.64
N VAL A 264 -5.47 -15.30 5.33
CA VAL A 264 -4.16 -15.37 4.67
C VAL A 264 -3.94 -16.71 3.96
N LYS A 265 -4.40 -17.82 4.53
CA LYS A 265 -4.38 -19.14 3.87
C LYS A 265 -5.22 -19.15 2.60
N LYS A 266 -6.44 -18.60 2.66
CA LYS A 266 -7.32 -18.49 1.50
C LYS A 266 -6.70 -17.62 0.42
N ILE A 267 -6.14 -16.45 0.77
CA ILE A 267 -5.43 -15.57 -0.18
C ILE A 267 -4.31 -16.33 -0.90
N ALA A 268 -3.47 -17.09 -0.16
CA ALA A 268 -2.37 -17.86 -0.74
C ALA A 268 -2.90 -18.93 -1.71
N ASN A 269 -3.92 -19.67 -1.31
CA ASN A 269 -4.51 -20.72 -2.14
C ASN A 269 -5.20 -20.16 -3.40
N VAL A 270 -5.99 -19.09 -3.25
CA VAL A 270 -6.65 -18.44 -4.40
C VAL A 270 -5.62 -17.89 -5.38
N ARG A 271 -4.55 -17.26 -4.90
CA ARG A 271 -3.43 -16.80 -5.75
C ARG A 271 -2.78 -17.96 -6.48
N MET A 272 -2.57 -19.10 -5.82
CA MET A 272 -2.02 -20.30 -6.45
C MET A 272 -2.95 -20.81 -7.55
N GLU A 273 -4.26 -20.95 -7.29
CA GLU A 273 -5.22 -21.42 -8.28
C GLU A 273 -5.31 -20.49 -9.49
N ILE A 274 -5.29 -19.17 -9.28
CA ILE A 274 -5.29 -18.17 -10.35
C ILE A 274 -4.09 -18.41 -11.28
N VAL A 275 -2.87 -18.49 -10.74
CA VAL A 275 -1.66 -18.58 -11.58
C VAL A 275 -1.50 -19.93 -12.22
N GLN A 276 -2.02 -21.00 -11.63
CA GLN A 276 -2.09 -22.33 -12.26
C GLN A 276 -3.03 -22.33 -13.48
N LEU A 277 -4.18 -21.63 -13.42
CA LEU A 277 -5.03 -21.43 -14.60
C LEU A 277 -4.31 -20.68 -15.72
N LEU A 278 -3.40 -19.78 -15.36
CA LEU A 278 -2.59 -19.00 -16.31
C LEU A 278 -1.33 -19.76 -16.81
N GLY A 279 -1.10 -20.99 -16.34
CA GLY A 279 0.02 -21.83 -16.76
C GLY A 279 1.33 -21.59 -16.04
N TYR A 280 1.30 -21.00 -14.85
CA TYR A 280 2.48 -20.81 -14.00
C TYR A 280 2.51 -21.82 -12.85
N ASP A 281 3.68 -22.25 -12.44
CA ASP A 281 3.87 -23.22 -11.36
C ASP A 281 3.48 -22.65 -10.00
N ASN A 282 3.74 -21.36 -9.78
CA ASN A 282 3.44 -20.68 -8.53
C ASN A 282 3.32 -19.15 -8.71
N PHE A 283 2.78 -18.49 -7.69
CA PHE A 283 2.54 -17.05 -7.70
C PHE A 283 3.84 -16.21 -7.75
N ALA A 284 4.95 -16.71 -7.20
CA ALA A 284 6.23 -16.03 -7.26
C ALA A 284 6.76 -15.98 -8.69
N GLU A 285 6.77 -17.10 -9.42
CA GLU A 285 7.17 -17.15 -10.82
C GLU A 285 6.32 -16.24 -11.71
N TYR A 286 5.00 -16.23 -11.49
CA TYR A 286 4.11 -15.31 -12.17
C TYR A 286 4.52 -13.85 -11.97
N ASN A 287 4.75 -13.43 -10.71
CA ASN A 287 5.12 -12.04 -10.41
C ASN A 287 6.50 -11.66 -10.93
N LEU A 288 7.48 -12.56 -10.78
CA LEU A 288 8.87 -12.27 -11.12
C LEU A 288 9.10 -12.07 -12.62
N LYS A 289 8.23 -12.61 -13.50
CA LYS A 289 8.32 -12.39 -14.95
C LYS A 289 8.39 -10.91 -15.34
N GLU A 290 7.66 -10.05 -14.61
CA GLU A 290 7.60 -8.60 -14.88
C GLU A 290 8.51 -7.81 -13.91
N ARG A 291 9.39 -8.47 -13.18
CA ARG A 291 10.30 -7.82 -12.21
C ARG A 291 11.73 -7.90 -12.71
N MET A 292 12.60 -7.03 -12.19
CA MET A 292 14.04 -6.99 -12.53
C MET A 292 14.73 -8.34 -12.31
N ALA A 293 14.32 -9.11 -11.29
CA ALA A 293 14.90 -10.42 -10.98
C ALA A 293 14.51 -11.51 -11.99
N GLN A 294 13.33 -11.41 -12.64
CA GLN A 294 12.77 -12.32 -13.64
C GLN A 294 12.48 -13.75 -13.16
N ASN A 295 13.20 -14.29 -12.20
CA ASN A 295 13.04 -15.65 -11.67
C ASN A 295 13.49 -15.76 -10.22
N SER A 296 13.11 -16.86 -9.56
CA SER A 296 13.42 -17.12 -8.15
C SER A 296 14.91 -17.31 -7.90
N ASP A 297 15.67 -17.87 -8.85
CA ASP A 297 17.11 -18.09 -8.68
C ASP A 297 17.87 -16.78 -8.54
N ALA A 298 17.52 -15.75 -9.31
CA ALA A 298 18.10 -14.42 -9.19
C ALA A 298 17.79 -13.77 -7.84
N VAL A 299 16.58 -13.97 -7.30
CA VAL A 299 16.19 -13.52 -5.95
C VAL A 299 17.03 -14.20 -4.88
N TYR A 300 17.09 -15.54 -4.89
CA TYR A 300 17.87 -16.29 -3.90
C TYR A 300 19.36 -16.01 -4.00
N LYS A 301 19.89 -15.83 -5.20
CA LYS A 301 21.30 -15.44 -5.37
C LYS A 301 21.61 -14.14 -4.62
N LEU A 302 20.80 -13.11 -4.79
CA LEU A 302 20.99 -11.84 -4.09
C LEU A 302 20.81 -12.00 -2.58
N LEU A 303 19.73 -12.66 -2.14
CA LEU A 303 19.45 -12.86 -0.71
C LEU A 303 20.55 -13.66 0.00
N ASN A 304 21.08 -14.71 -0.65
CA ASN A 304 22.15 -15.51 -0.06
C ASN A 304 23.47 -14.71 0.04
N GLN A 305 23.80 -13.88 -0.96
CA GLN A 305 24.95 -12.97 -0.88
C GLN A 305 24.80 -11.97 0.28
N LEU A 306 23.61 -11.39 0.47
CA LEU A 306 23.34 -10.49 1.58
C LEU A 306 23.39 -11.21 2.93
N LEU A 307 22.82 -12.42 3.02
CA LEU A 307 22.83 -13.25 4.22
C LEU A 307 24.28 -13.58 4.66
N GLU A 308 25.11 -14.03 3.71
CA GLU A 308 26.52 -14.34 3.97
C GLU A 308 27.30 -13.08 4.44
N ALA A 309 27.08 -11.96 3.79
CA ALA A 309 27.79 -10.70 4.09
C ALA A 309 27.36 -10.10 5.44
N TYR A 310 26.06 -10.13 5.78
CA TYR A 310 25.52 -9.41 6.94
C TYR A 310 25.47 -10.24 8.23
N THR A 311 25.36 -11.56 8.14
CA THR A 311 25.25 -12.43 9.33
C THR A 311 26.37 -12.24 10.34
N PRO A 312 27.66 -12.17 9.95
CA PRO A 312 28.76 -11.97 10.91
C PRO A 312 28.66 -10.63 11.66
N THR A 313 28.25 -9.56 10.95
CA THR A 313 28.06 -8.24 11.56
C THR A 313 26.88 -8.24 12.53
N ALA A 314 25.76 -8.80 12.12
CA ALA A 314 24.57 -8.91 12.98
C ALA A 314 24.84 -9.72 14.26
N GLN A 315 25.60 -10.82 14.16
CA GLN A 315 26.02 -11.62 15.32
C GLN A 315 26.92 -10.82 16.29
N LYS A 316 27.84 -10.02 15.75
CA LYS A 316 28.70 -9.17 16.56
C LYS A 316 27.88 -8.08 17.27
N GLU A 317 26.98 -7.40 16.55
CA GLU A 317 26.11 -6.37 17.13
C GLU A 317 25.19 -6.95 18.20
N TYR A 318 24.60 -8.12 17.95
CA TYR A 318 23.81 -8.83 18.96
C TYR A 318 24.61 -9.14 20.22
N ALA A 319 25.86 -9.63 20.07
CA ALA A 319 26.72 -9.95 21.20
C ALA A 319 27.08 -8.70 22.04
N GLU A 320 27.32 -7.55 21.39
CA GLU A 320 27.55 -6.30 22.10
C GLU A 320 26.34 -5.83 22.92
N VAL A 321 25.14 -5.86 22.31
CA VAL A 321 23.89 -5.47 22.99
C VAL A 321 23.59 -6.45 24.13
N GLN A 322 23.76 -7.76 23.92
CA GLN A 322 23.59 -8.76 24.96
C GLN A 322 24.56 -8.58 26.14
N ALA A 323 25.83 -8.24 25.86
CA ALA A 323 26.81 -7.98 26.91
C ALA A 323 26.44 -6.73 27.74
N LEU A 324 25.96 -5.68 27.07
CA LEU A 324 25.45 -4.49 27.76
C LEU A 324 24.28 -4.84 28.67
N ALA A 325 23.29 -5.58 28.18
CA ALA A 325 22.12 -5.97 28.96
C ALA A 325 22.49 -6.82 30.18
N ARG A 326 23.43 -7.77 30.03
CA ARG A 326 23.93 -8.58 31.15
C ARG A 326 24.67 -7.75 32.21
N ASN A 327 25.43 -6.75 31.80
CA ASN A 327 26.08 -5.85 32.75
C ASN A 327 25.11 -5.03 33.61
N GLU A 328 23.91 -4.75 33.09
CA GLU A 328 22.88 -4.01 33.81
C GLU A 328 21.95 -4.90 34.65
N GLU A 329 21.55 -6.04 34.09
CA GLU A 329 20.49 -6.90 34.65
C GLU A 329 21.04 -8.18 35.33
N GLY A 330 22.32 -8.50 35.11
CA GLY A 330 22.98 -9.73 35.61
C GLY A 330 23.23 -10.77 34.51
N GLU A 331 24.19 -11.67 34.78
CA GLU A 331 24.73 -12.65 33.83
C GLU A 331 23.67 -13.61 33.23
N SER A 332 22.59 -13.89 33.96
CA SER A 332 21.51 -14.77 33.50
C SER A 332 20.55 -14.09 32.52
N PHE A 333 20.67 -12.77 32.31
CA PHE A 333 19.77 -12.06 31.41
C PHE A 333 19.99 -12.45 29.95
N ASN A 334 18.90 -12.73 29.26
CA ASN A 334 18.89 -12.96 27.82
C ASN A 334 17.96 -11.97 27.14
N LEU A 335 18.47 -11.36 26.08
CA LEU A 335 17.68 -10.47 25.22
C LEU A 335 16.53 -11.24 24.57
N MET A 336 15.35 -10.66 24.70
CA MET A 336 14.18 -11.04 23.96
C MET A 336 13.89 -9.99 22.86
N PRO A 337 13.03 -10.28 21.87
CA PRO A 337 12.75 -9.34 20.80
C PRO A 337 12.29 -7.96 21.27
N TRP A 338 11.54 -7.88 22.37
CA TRP A 338 11.08 -6.61 22.98
C TRP A 338 12.16 -5.83 23.74
N ASP A 339 13.36 -6.40 23.91
CA ASP A 339 14.49 -5.76 24.57
C ASP A 339 15.44 -5.08 23.57
N TRP A 340 15.40 -5.50 22.29
CA TRP A 340 16.37 -5.10 21.28
C TRP A 340 16.47 -3.58 21.10
N SER A 341 15.35 -2.91 20.86
CA SER A 341 15.32 -1.45 20.64
C SER A 341 15.83 -0.69 21.87
N TYR A 342 15.44 -1.12 23.05
CA TYR A 342 15.80 -0.49 24.30
C TYR A 342 17.31 -0.57 24.58
N TYR A 343 17.91 -1.75 24.55
CA TYR A 343 19.35 -1.92 24.82
C TYR A 343 20.21 -1.44 23.65
N SER A 344 19.74 -1.51 22.43
CA SER A 344 20.44 -0.91 21.27
C SER A 344 20.53 0.60 21.40
N GLN A 345 19.46 1.27 21.86
CA GLN A 345 19.50 2.71 22.13
C GLN A 345 20.46 3.04 23.27
N LYS A 346 20.43 2.30 24.38
CA LYS A 346 21.38 2.49 25.48
C LYS A 346 22.83 2.31 25.04
N LEU A 347 23.12 1.35 24.17
CA LEU A 347 24.45 1.15 23.60
C LEU A 347 24.86 2.35 22.73
N LYS A 348 23.95 2.85 21.91
CA LYS A 348 24.14 4.04 21.08
C LYS A 348 24.45 5.27 21.93
N ASP A 349 23.69 5.50 23.00
CA ASP A 349 23.89 6.61 23.91
C ASP A 349 25.25 6.55 24.61
N ARG A 350 25.67 5.35 25.05
CA ARG A 350 27.01 5.14 25.66
C ARG A 350 28.15 5.37 24.69
N LYS A 351 27.99 4.93 23.44
CA LYS A 351 29.08 5.04 22.44
C LYS A 351 29.22 6.45 21.84
N PHE A 352 28.10 7.12 21.63
CA PHE A 352 28.07 8.35 20.83
C PHE A 352 27.61 9.60 21.61
N SER A 353 27.00 9.43 22.79
CA SER A 353 26.48 10.52 23.63
C SER A 353 25.52 11.46 22.89
N VAL A 354 24.78 10.94 21.90
CA VAL A 354 23.79 11.66 21.08
C VAL A 354 22.51 10.85 21.00
N ASN A 355 21.40 11.46 21.32
CA ASN A 355 20.07 10.86 21.14
C ASN A 355 19.16 11.76 20.30
N ASP A 356 18.04 11.20 19.84
CA ASP A 356 17.14 11.89 18.93
C ASP A 356 16.44 13.10 19.58
N GLU A 357 16.22 13.10 20.88
CA GLU A 357 15.63 14.24 21.62
C GLU A 357 16.59 15.46 21.63
N MET A 358 17.90 15.25 21.72
CA MET A 358 18.90 16.32 21.61
C MET A 358 18.92 16.95 20.21
N LEU A 359 18.59 16.16 19.18
CA LEU A 359 18.58 16.62 17.79
C LEU A 359 17.26 17.30 17.40
N ARG A 360 16.17 16.97 18.06
CA ARG A 360 14.80 17.46 17.74
C ARG A 360 14.72 19.00 17.56
N PRO A 361 15.31 19.86 18.44
CA PRO A 361 15.23 21.30 18.26
C PRO A 361 15.90 21.84 16.99
N TYR A 362 16.80 21.06 16.38
CA TYR A 362 17.49 21.43 15.15
C TYR A 362 16.72 21.09 13.88
N PHE A 363 15.68 20.23 13.99
CA PHE A 363 14.88 19.74 12.88
C PHE A 363 13.44 20.28 12.91
N GLU A 364 13.30 21.58 13.12
CA GLU A 364 12.02 22.25 12.96
C GLU A 364 11.48 22.06 11.54
N LEU A 365 10.23 21.63 11.39
CA LEU A 365 9.62 21.25 10.11
C LEU A 365 9.76 22.32 9.03
N SER A 366 9.61 23.61 9.39
CA SER A 366 9.79 24.72 8.45
C SER A 366 11.20 24.77 7.87
N LYS A 367 12.23 24.61 8.70
CA LYS A 367 13.64 24.62 8.29
C LYS A 367 14.03 23.38 7.52
N VAL A 368 13.49 22.20 7.91
CA VAL A 368 13.71 20.95 7.15
C VAL A 368 13.13 21.08 5.74
N LYS A 369 11.90 21.61 5.63
CA LYS A 369 11.27 21.87 4.33
C LYS A 369 12.10 22.82 3.46
N GLU A 370 12.57 23.94 4.00
CA GLU A 370 13.46 24.86 3.30
C GLU A 370 14.77 24.18 2.87
N GLY A 371 15.35 23.36 3.74
CA GLY A 371 16.56 22.60 3.46
C GLY A 371 16.38 21.60 2.31
N VAL A 372 15.29 20.83 2.32
CA VAL A 372 14.94 19.86 1.26
C VAL A 372 14.73 20.58 -0.08
N PHE A 373 13.93 21.64 -0.09
CA PHE A 373 13.69 22.42 -1.31
C PHE A 373 14.96 23.09 -1.82
N GLY A 374 15.79 23.64 -0.93
CA GLY A 374 17.08 24.23 -1.27
C GLY A 374 18.06 23.20 -1.84
N LEU A 375 18.08 21.98 -1.31
CA LEU A 375 18.89 20.89 -1.85
C LEU A 375 18.44 20.50 -3.27
N ALA A 376 17.13 20.28 -3.46
CA ALA A 376 16.58 19.95 -4.76
C ALA A 376 16.81 21.07 -5.79
N SER A 377 16.69 22.34 -5.39
CA SER A 377 17.00 23.47 -6.25
C SER A 377 18.47 23.48 -6.71
N ARG A 378 19.39 23.16 -5.81
CA ARG A 378 20.84 23.09 -6.13
C ARG A 378 21.19 21.92 -7.03
N LEU A 379 20.55 20.75 -6.82
CA LEU A 379 20.84 19.55 -7.61
C LEU A 379 20.20 19.59 -9.00
N TYR A 380 18.97 20.10 -9.11
CA TYR A 380 18.16 19.97 -10.32
C TYR A 380 17.84 21.32 -11.00
N GLY A 381 18.23 22.45 -10.43
CA GLY A 381 17.95 23.79 -11.00
C GLY A 381 16.47 24.17 -10.95
N ILE A 382 15.65 23.47 -10.17
CA ILE A 382 14.21 23.73 -10.03
C ILE A 382 13.92 24.75 -8.94
N THR A 383 12.77 25.42 -9.02
CA THR A 383 12.29 26.37 -8.02
C THR A 383 10.95 25.92 -7.44
N PHE A 384 10.73 26.24 -6.17
CA PHE A 384 9.50 25.92 -5.46
C PHE A 384 8.72 27.19 -5.14
N LYS A 385 7.43 27.20 -5.49
CA LYS A 385 6.52 28.30 -5.18
C LYS A 385 5.31 27.76 -4.45
N LYS A 386 4.99 28.34 -3.28
CA LYS A 386 3.78 28.01 -2.54
C LYS A 386 2.57 28.42 -3.39
N ASN A 387 1.63 27.51 -3.59
CA ASN A 387 0.37 27.75 -4.27
C ASN A 387 -0.80 27.59 -3.28
N PRO A 388 -1.31 28.69 -2.70
CA PRO A 388 -2.37 28.64 -1.71
C PRO A 388 -3.76 28.31 -2.30
N GLY A 389 -3.89 28.28 -3.63
CA GLY A 389 -5.14 27.96 -4.32
C GLY A 389 -5.37 26.47 -4.58
N ILE A 390 -4.45 25.59 -4.13
CA ILE A 390 -4.65 24.14 -4.18
C ILE A 390 -5.26 23.73 -2.83
N PRO A 391 -6.49 23.13 -2.82
CA PRO A 391 -7.16 22.70 -1.61
C PRO A 391 -6.45 21.54 -0.92
#